data_a41b61515411b6d54a013e9f4abb6bb5
#
_entry.id   a41b61515411b6d54a013e9f4abb6bb5
#
_cell.length_a   1.000
_cell.length_b   1.000
_cell.length_c   1.000
_cell.angle_alpha   90.00
_cell.angle_beta   90.00
_cell.angle_gamma   90.00
#
_symmetry.space_group_name_H-M   'P 1'
#
loop_
_entity.id
_entity.type
_entity.pdbx_description
1 polymer ?
#
loop_
_entity_poly.entity_id
_entity_poly.type
_entity_poly.pdbx_seq_one_letter_code
_entity_poly.pdbx_strand_id
1 'polypeptide(L)'
;ATEILKVYRPQIATFNDDVQGTGIISLAGILGALKISGDTLTDKKYVCFGAGTAGVGIANLVMSEMVAQGLSEEEARSRFYLVDKQGLLFDDMTDLTIEQKPFARKRSEFTNANELTNLHAVIKAVQPGILVGTSTAPGTFTKEVVQEMASHVERPIIFPLSNPTKLAEASAQDLLTWTDGKALIATGVPYSP
;
A
#
# COMPACT_ATOMS: atom_id res chain seq x y z
N ALA A 1 -14.50 13.47 1.74
CA ALA A 1 -14.73 12.73 3.00
C ALA A 1 -13.80 13.23 4.11
N THR A 2 -12.50 13.29 3.91
CA THR A 2 -11.50 13.65 4.93
C THR A 2 -11.74 15.03 5.53
N GLU A 3 -12.05 16.04 4.73
CA GLU A 3 -12.37 17.40 5.23
C GLU A 3 -13.63 17.41 6.10
N ILE A 4 -14.67 16.68 5.71
CA ILE A 4 -15.89 16.54 6.50
C ILE A 4 -15.59 15.91 7.86
N LEU A 5 -14.79 14.83 7.87
CA LEU A 5 -14.36 14.19 9.12
C LEU A 5 -13.59 15.15 10.03
N LYS A 6 -12.66 15.94 9.49
CA LYS A 6 -11.89 16.93 10.27
C LYS A 6 -12.80 17.97 10.95
N VAL A 7 -13.83 18.44 10.22
CA VAL A 7 -14.74 19.48 10.73
C VAL A 7 -15.71 18.93 11.78
N TYR A 8 -16.31 17.77 11.54
CA TYR A 8 -17.42 17.30 12.35
C TYR A 8 -17.02 16.31 13.46
N ARG A 9 -15.90 15.57 13.33
CA ARG A 9 -15.43 14.62 14.33
C ARG A 9 -15.28 15.21 15.76
N PRO A 10 -14.86 16.48 15.96
CA PRO A 10 -14.83 17.08 17.28
C PRO A 10 -16.23 17.44 17.85
N GLN A 11 -17.25 17.45 17.01
CA GLN A 11 -18.59 17.97 17.35
C GLN A 11 -19.62 16.85 17.55
N ILE A 12 -19.53 15.80 16.73
CA ILE A 12 -20.45 14.65 16.75
C ILE A 12 -19.71 13.35 16.46
N ALA A 13 -20.28 12.23 16.89
CA ALA A 13 -19.78 10.91 16.52
C ALA A 13 -19.88 10.73 14.99
N THR A 14 -18.75 10.71 14.32
CA THR A 14 -18.65 10.55 12.87
C THR A 14 -17.71 9.41 12.53
N PHE A 15 -18.13 8.61 11.55
CA PHE A 15 -17.35 7.51 11.00
C PHE A 15 -17.48 7.51 9.48
N ASN A 16 -16.38 7.29 8.79
CA ASN A 16 -16.37 7.05 7.34
C ASN A 16 -15.67 5.73 7.07
N ASP A 17 -16.41 4.80 6.50
CA ASP A 17 -15.92 3.43 6.27
C ASP A 17 -14.81 3.37 5.24
N ASP A 18 -14.90 4.14 4.14
CA ASP A 18 -13.88 4.17 3.09
C ASP A 18 -12.52 4.69 3.59
N VAL A 19 -12.52 5.56 4.61
CA VAL A 19 -11.30 6.14 5.19
C VAL A 19 -10.84 5.36 6.41
N GLN A 20 -11.76 5.10 7.36
CA GLN A 20 -11.44 4.54 8.66
C GLN A 20 -11.60 3.03 8.70
N GLY A 21 -12.72 2.49 8.21
CA GLY A 21 -13.00 1.04 8.22
C GLY A 21 -12.02 0.28 7.34
N THR A 22 -11.87 0.70 6.08
CA THR A 22 -10.92 0.11 5.14
C THR A 22 -9.49 0.16 5.66
N GLY A 23 -9.10 1.27 6.29
CA GLY A 23 -7.77 1.41 6.88
C GLY A 23 -7.54 0.45 8.04
N ILE A 24 -8.50 0.36 8.99
CA ILE A 24 -8.40 -0.50 10.18
C ILE A 24 -8.35 -1.98 9.79
N ILE A 25 -9.21 -2.42 8.89
CA ILE A 25 -9.24 -3.84 8.49
C ILE A 25 -7.99 -4.21 7.69
N SER A 26 -7.46 -3.30 6.87
CA SER A 26 -6.21 -3.51 6.14
C SER A 26 -5.02 -3.61 7.09
N LEU A 27 -4.92 -2.72 8.08
CA LEU A 27 -3.89 -2.80 9.11
C LEU A 27 -3.98 -4.12 9.89
N ALA A 28 -5.17 -4.52 10.33
CA ALA A 28 -5.39 -5.79 11.03
C ALA A 28 -4.95 -6.99 10.19
N GLY A 29 -5.26 -6.98 8.89
CA GLY A 29 -4.81 -8.00 7.93
C GLY A 29 -3.28 -8.04 7.80
N ILE A 30 -2.62 -6.88 7.69
CA ILE A 30 -1.16 -6.78 7.62
C ILE A 30 -0.52 -7.33 8.89
N LEU A 31 -1.01 -6.95 10.07
CA LEU A 31 -0.50 -7.46 11.35
C LEU A 31 -0.70 -8.98 11.49
N GLY A 32 -1.84 -9.48 11.02
CA GLY A 32 -2.11 -10.92 10.95
C GLY A 32 -1.13 -11.66 10.03
N ALA A 33 -0.87 -11.09 8.84
CA ALA A 33 0.09 -11.63 7.89
C ALA A 33 1.52 -11.65 8.45
N LEU A 34 1.95 -10.56 9.10
CA LEU A 34 3.26 -10.47 9.76
C LEU A 34 3.42 -11.50 10.88
N LYS A 35 2.35 -11.75 11.65
CA LYS A 35 2.35 -12.81 12.67
C LYS A 35 2.54 -14.20 12.06
N ILE A 36 1.99 -14.45 10.88
CA ILE A 36 2.14 -15.72 10.15
C ILE A 36 3.57 -15.85 9.59
N SER A 37 4.15 -14.78 9.04
CA SER A 37 5.52 -14.80 8.49
C SER A 37 6.61 -14.76 9.58
N GLY A 38 6.28 -14.34 10.79
CA GLY A 38 7.27 -14.10 11.85
C GLY A 38 8.04 -12.79 11.70
N ASP A 39 7.56 -11.90 10.86
CA ASP A 39 8.21 -10.62 10.54
C ASP A 39 7.72 -9.48 11.44
N THR A 40 8.52 -8.41 11.51
CA THR A 40 8.19 -7.17 12.23
C THR A 40 7.74 -6.08 11.26
N LEU A 41 6.69 -5.34 11.61
CA LEU A 41 6.14 -4.28 10.76
C LEU A 41 7.16 -3.18 10.48
N THR A 42 7.92 -2.79 11.50
CA THR A 42 8.92 -1.70 11.43
C THR A 42 10.09 -1.99 10.48
N ASP A 43 10.31 -3.26 10.12
CA ASP A 43 11.36 -3.67 9.18
C ASP A 43 10.88 -3.70 7.73
N LYS A 44 9.58 -3.58 7.50
CA LYS A 44 9.00 -3.68 6.15
C LYS A 44 8.95 -2.35 5.45
N LYS A 45 9.23 -2.38 4.15
CA LYS A 45 8.87 -1.31 3.23
C LYS A 45 7.47 -1.58 2.69
N TYR A 46 6.70 -0.53 2.56
CA TYR A 46 5.30 -0.53 2.15
C TYR A 46 5.14 0.20 0.82
N VAL A 47 4.56 -0.46 -0.16
CA VAL A 47 4.15 0.16 -1.42
C VAL A 47 2.62 0.21 -1.49
N CYS A 48 2.07 1.38 -1.81
CA CYS A 48 0.67 1.55 -2.15
C CYS A 48 0.55 1.89 -3.64
N PHE A 49 -0.26 1.14 -4.36
CA PHE A 49 -0.61 1.43 -5.75
C PHE A 49 -2.05 1.95 -5.82
N GLY A 50 -2.22 3.21 -6.23
CA GLY A 50 -3.45 3.99 -6.12
C GLY A 50 -3.43 4.89 -4.89
N ALA A 51 -2.70 6.01 -4.97
CA ALA A 51 -2.53 6.95 -3.86
C ALA A 51 -3.73 7.91 -3.70
N GLY A 52 -4.95 7.39 -3.87
CA GLY A 52 -6.20 8.10 -3.58
C GLY A 52 -6.53 8.12 -2.08
N THR A 53 -7.75 8.53 -1.75
CA THR A 53 -8.21 8.66 -0.35
C THR A 53 -8.05 7.38 0.46
N ALA A 54 -8.42 6.22 -0.09
CA ALA A 54 -8.30 4.94 0.59
C ALA A 54 -6.83 4.54 0.77
N GLY A 55 -6.02 4.61 -0.29
CA GLY A 55 -4.61 4.22 -0.24
C GLY A 55 -3.80 5.06 0.75
N VAL A 56 -3.98 6.39 0.72
CA VAL A 56 -3.35 7.29 1.70
C VAL A 56 -3.88 7.05 3.11
N GLY A 57 -5.17 6.76 3.26
CA GLY A 57 -5.78 6.44 4.55
C GLY A 57 -5.17 5.20 5.19
N ILE A 58 -4.99 4.12 4.42
CA ILE A 58 -4.31 2.89 4.87
C ILE A 58 -2.85 3.19 5.22
N ALA A 59 -2.12 3.91 4.34
CA ALA A 59 -0.73 4.27 4.58
C ALA A 59 -0.54 5.05 5.89
N ASN A 60 -1.41 6.01 6.18
CA ASN A 60 -1.37 6.77 7.44
C ASN A 60 -1.58 5.87 8.67
N LEU A 61 -2.51 4.91 8.62
CA LEU A 61 -2.75 4.00 9.74
C LEU A 61 -1.59 3.03 9.96
N VAL A 62 -1.04 2.45 8.88
CA VAL A 62 0.13 1.59 8.96
C VAL A 62 1.35 2.35 9.48
N MET A 63 1.55 3.60 9.03
CA MET A 63 2.61 4.48 9.53
C MET A 63 2.44 4.78 11.02
N SER A 64 1.22 5.11 11.45
CA SER A 64 0.92 5.37 12.87
C SER A 64 1.21 4.15 13.75
N GLU A 65 0.94 2.94 13.25
CA GLU A 65 1.28 1.71 13.94
C GLU A 65 2.80 1.49 14.04
N MET A 66 3.57 1.78 12.97
CA MET A 66 5.03 1.73 13.03
C MET A 66 5.59 2.70 14.09
N VAL A 67 5.00 3.89 14.21
CA VAL A 67 5.37 4.85 15.27
C VAL A 67 5.00 4.33 16.65
N ALA A 68 3.81 3.73 16.80
CA ALA A 68 3.40 3.11 18.07
C ALA A 68 4.32 1.95 18.49
N GLN A 69 4.93 1.27 17.52
CA GLN A 69 5.94 0.23 17.72
C GLN A 69 7.37 0.77 17.93
N GLY A 70 7.56 2.08 17.99
CA GLY A 70 8.81 2.70 18.43
C GLY A 70 9.64 3.42 17.39
N LEU A 71 9.21 3.48 16.11
CA LEU A 71 9.88 4.33 15.13
C LEU A 71 9.53 5.81 15.35
N SER A 72 10.45 6.70 15.02
CA SER A 72 10.10 8.11 14.81
C SER A 72 9.19 8.27 13.58
N GLU A 73 8.44 9.37 13.50
CA GLU A 73 7.62 9.66 12.30
C GLU A 73 8.46 9.69 11.02
N GLU A 74 9.66 10.22 11.07
CA GLU A 74 10.55 10.31 9.92
C GLU A 74 11.01 8.92 9.46
N GLU A 75 11.45 8.07 10.39
CA GLU A 75 11.83 6.69 10.10
C GLU A 75 10.66 5.88 9.56
N ALA A 76 9.48 5.96 10.20
CA ALA A 76 8.29 5.30 9.71
C ALA A 76 7.96 5.76 8.28
N ARG A 77 7.91 7.07 8.03
CA ARG A 77 7.61 7.65 6.72
C ARG A 77 8.59 7.21 5.65
N SER A 78 9.87 7.03 6.00
CA SER A 78 10.90 6.55 5.08
C SER A 78 10.64 5.13 4.53
N ARG A 79 9.72 4.37 5.15
CA ARG A 79 9.33 3.03 4.71
C ARG A 79 8.22 3.03 3.65
N PHE A 80 7.60 4.19 3.36
CA PHE A 80 6.42 4.30 2.48
C PHE A 80 6.76 4.82 1.10
N TYR A 81 6.18 4.17 0.09
CA TYR A 81 6.34 4.49 -1.32
C TYR A 81 4.96 4.43 -1.98
N LEU A 82 4.38 5.58 -2.26
CA LEU A 82 3.07 5.69 -2.88
C LEU A 82 3.23 5.87 -4.38
N VAL A 83 2.52 5.06 -5.13
CA VAL A 83 2.53 5.01 -6.60
C VAL A 83 1.13 5.35 -7.10
N ASP A 84 1.05 6.25 -8.05
CA ASP A 84 -0.21 6.59 -8.73
C ASP A 84 0.03 6.58 -10.25
N LYS A 85 -0.91 7.09 -11.04
CA LYS A 85 -0.86 7.13 -12.51
C LYS A 85 0.43 7.75 -13.08
N GLN A 86 1.08 8.65 -12.36
CA GLN A 86 2.34 9.27 -12.74
C GLN A 86 3.60 8.50 -12.29
N GLY A 87 3.44 7.32 -11.67
CA GLY A 87 4.52 6.54 -11.07
C GLY A 87 4.69 6.81 -9.59
N LEU A 88 5.92 6.61 -9.06
CA LEU A 88 6.26 6.93 -7.67
C LEU A 88 6.07 8.42 -7.43
N LEU A 89 5.42 8.77 -6.31
CA LEU A 89 5.19 10.17 -5.95
C LEU A 89 6.48 10.82 -5.45
N PHE A 90 6.89 11.90 -6.12
CA PHE A 90 8.04 12.72 -5.74
C PHE A 90 7.62 14.11 -5.26
N ASP A 91 8.40 14.70 -4.39
CA ASP A 91 8.12 16.00 -3.75
C ASP A 91 8.19 17.20 -4.70
N ASP A 92 8.82 17.04 -5.86
CA ASP A 92 8.87 18.03 -6.94
C ASP A 92 7.64 18.02 -7.86
N MET A 93 6.72 17.09 -7.68
CA MET A 93 5.48 17.02 -8.46
C MET A 93 4.49 18.11 -8.02
N THR A 94 3.90 18.81 -8.99
CA THR A 94 3.02 19.95 -8.73
C THR A 94 1.56 19.58 -8.51
N ASP A 95 1.16 18.37 -8.88
CA ASP A 95 -0.21 17.84 -8.85
C ASP A 95 -0.52 16.96 -7.62
N LEU A 96 0.37 16.93 -6.63
CA LEU A 96 0.16 16.18 -5.40
C LEU A 96 -0.94 16.82 -4.53
N THR A 97 -1.83 15.97 -4.03
CA THR A 97 -2.80 16.39 -2.99
C THR A 97 -2.08 16.66 -1.66
N ILE A 98 -2.77 17.39 -0.77
CA ILE A 98 -2.24 17.69 0.58
C ILE A 98 -1.93 16.40 1.34
N GLU A 99 -2.77 15.37 1.15
CA GLU A 99 -2.62 14.07 1.80
C GLU A 99 -1.47 13.22 1.23
N GLN A 100 -1.14 13.39 -0.05
CA GLN A 100 -0.02 12.68 -0.70
C GLN A 100 1.35 13.27 -0.35
N LYS A 101 1.43 14.60 -0.20
CA LYS A 101 2.68 15.32 0.06
C LYS A 101 3.54 14.74 1.18
N PRO A 102 2.98 14.31 2.33
CA PRO A 102 3.78 13.73 3.40
C PRO A 102 4.51 12.44 3.03
N PHE A 103 4.04 11.71 2.01
CA PHE A 103 4.60 10.44 1.53
C PHE A 103 5.44 10.58 0.26
N ALA A 104 5.50 11.78 -0.32
CA ALA A 104 6.31 12.02 -1.51
C ALA A 104 7.79 11.84 -1.21
N ARG A 105 8.51 11.16 -2.12
CA ARG A 105 9.93 10.85 -1.96
C ARG A 105 10.81 11.90 -2.64
N LYS A 106 12.04 12.02 -2.23
CA LYS A 106 13.00 12.86 -2.95
C LYS A 106 13.63 12.09 -4.09
N ARG A 107 13.74 12.71 -5.26
CA ARG A 107 14.43 12.06 -6.41
C ARG A 107 15.87 11.67 -6.09
N SER A 108 16.55 12.43 -5.24
CA SER A 108 17.92 12.16 -4.81
C SER A 108 18.09 10.84 -4.03
N GLU A 109 17.01 10.22 -3.59
CA GLU A 109 17.04 8.91 -2.93
C GLU A 109 17.24 7.76 -3.92
N PHE A 110 17.07 8.00 -5.22
CA PHE A 110 17.11 6.98 -6.26
C PHE A 110 18.07 7.37 -7.38
N THR A 111 18.94 6.47 -7.76
CA THR A 111 19.84 6.65 -8.91
C THR A 111 19.10 6.67 -10.24
N ASN A 112 17.92 6.03 -10.28
CA ASN A 112 17.06 5.86 -11.45
C ASN A 112 15.67 6.49 -11.28
N ALA A 113 15.55 7.61 -10.55
CA ALA A 113 14.27 8.25 -10.22
C ALA A 113 13.37 8.49 -11.44
N ASN A 114 13.93 8.80 -12.60
CA ASN A 114 13.18 9.05 -13.83
C ASN A 114 12.58 7.77 -14.47
N GLU A 115 13.00 6.59 -14.04
CA GLU A 115 12.49 5.31 -14.51
C GLU A 115 11.34 4.78 -13.63
N LEU A 116 11.12 5.36 -12.44
CA LEU A 116 10.11 4.93 -11.48
C LEU A 116 8.70 5.40 -11.86
N THR A 117 8.34 5.23 -13.14
CA THR A 117 7.09 5.68 -13.74
C THR A 117 5.98 4.62 -13.73
N ASN A 118 6.29 3.41 -13.29
CA ASN A 118 5.33 2.31 -13.21
C ASN A 118 5.61 1.41 -11.99
N LEU A 119 4.61 0.61 -11.62
CA LEU A 119 4.68 -0.23 -10.43
C LEU A 119 5.85 -1.23 -10.46
N HIS A 120 6.11 -1.89 -11.59
CA HIS A 120 7.18 -2.88 -11.69
C HIS A 120 8.56 -2.27 -11.40
N ALA A 121 8.86 -1.10 -11.99
CA ALA A 121 10.11 -0.39 -11.73
C ALA A 121 10.25 0.01 -10.25
N VAL A 122 9.15 0.43 -9.61
CA VAL A 122 9.14 0.76 -8.18
C VAL A 122 9.36 -0.47 -7.32
N ILE A 123 8.67 -1.59 -7.58
CA ILE A 123 8.86 -2.85 -6.83
C ILE A 123 10.32 -3.31 -6.90
N LYS A 124 10.91 -3.26 -8.09
CA LYS A 124 12.31 -3.63 -8.30
C LYS A 124 13.29 -2.74 -7.53
N ALA A 125 13.07 -1.42 -7.54
CA ALA A 125 13.94 -0.47 -6.85
C ALA A 125 13.78 -0.50 -5.32
N VAL A 126 12.53 -0.67 -4.84
CA VAL A 126 12.18 -0.57 -3.42
C VAL A 126 12.32 -1.90 -2.70
N GLN A 127 11.99 -3.03 -3.35
CA GLN A 127 11.92 -4.36 -2.75
C GLN A 127 11.02 -4.40 -1.50
N PRO A 128 9.72 -4.09 -1.64
CA PRO A 128 8.82 -3.98 -0.50
C PRO A 128 8.42 -5.35 0.05
N GLY A 129 8.14 -5.41 1.36
CA GLY A 129 7.51 -6.56 1.99
C GLY A 129 5.99 -6.53 1.96
N ILE A 130 5.40 -5.35 1.74
CA ILE A 130 3.96 -5.12 1.72
C ILE A 130 3.58 -4.33 0.47
N LEU A 131 2.63 -4.85 -0.31
CA LEU A 131 2.03 -4.22 -1.47
C LEU A 131 0.52 -4.14 -1.29
N VAL A 132 -0.03 -2.94 -1.32
CA VAL A 132 -1.48 -2.68 -1.22
C VAL A 132 -1.97 -1.99 -2.49
N GLY A 133 -3.04 -2.50 -3.08
CA GLY A 133 -3.71 -1.96 -4.25
C GLY A 133 -5.04 -1.32 -3.91
N THR A 134 -5.21 -0.06 -4.30
CA THR A 134 -6.44 0.73 -4.20
C THR A 134 -6.64 1.59 -5.45
N SER A 135 -6.15 1.09 -6.58
CA SER A 135 -6.00 1.86 -7.83
C SER A 135 -7.24 1.86 -8.71
N THR A 136 -8.16 0.91 -8.49
CA THR A 136 -9.28 0.59 -9.41
C THR A 136 -8.83 0.26 -10.84
N ALA A 137 -7.54 -0.08 -11.02
CA ALA A 137 -6.95 -0.46 -12.31
C ALA A 137 -6.75 -1.98 -12.36
N PRO A 138 -7.63 -2.71 -13.06
CA PRO A 138 -7.64 -4.16 -13.04
C PRO A 138 -6.37 -4.77 -13.64
N GLY A 139 -5.89 -5.85 -13.02
CA GLY A 139 -4.77 -6.64 -13.54
C GLY A 139 -3.40 -5.95 -13.47
N THR A 140 -3.27 -4.86 -12.72
CA THR A 140 -2.00 -4.12 -12.60
C THR A 140 -0.97 -4.80 -11.72
N PHE A 141 -1.39 -5.70 -10.83
CA PHE A 141 -0.47 -6.61 -10.17
C PHE A 141 -0.20 -7.79 -11.11
N THR A 142 0.59 -7.54 -12.15
CA THR A 142 0.92 -8.56 -13.14
C THR A 142 1.81 -9.65 -12.57
N LYS A 143 1.94 -10.75 -13.28
CA LYS A 143 2.84 -11.85 -12.90
C LYS A 143 4.28 -11.34 -12.66
N GLU A 144 4.77 -10.48 -13.52
CA GLU A 144 6.11 -9.91 -13.45
C GLU A 144 6.30 -9.07 -12.17
N VAL A 145 5.32 -8.21 -11.84
CA VAL A 145 5.32 -7.41 -10.61
C VAL A 145 5.37 -8.29 -9.37
N VAL A 146 4.52 -9.31 -9.32
CA VAL A 146 4.38 -10.21 -8.19
C VAL A 146 5.62 -11.10 -8.03
N GLN A 147 6.15 -11.63 -9.12
CA GLN A 147 7.35 -12.46 -9.11
C GLN A 147 8.61 -11.65 -8.77
N GLU A 148 8.71 -10.40 -9.25
CA GLU A 148 9.80 -9.49 -8.83
C GLU A 148 9.76 -9.29 -7.31
N MET A 149 8.60 -9.00 -6.72
CA MET A 149 8.47 -8.87 -5.27
C MET A 149 8.83 -10.18 -4.54
N ALA A 150 8.32 -11.32 -4.99
CA ALA A 150 8.58 -12.63 -4.39
C ALA A 150 10.04 -13.10 -4.53
N SER A 151 10.82 -12.53 -5.46
CA SER A 151 12.25 -12.83 -5.58
C SER A 151 13.09 -12.23 -4.44
N HIS A 152 12.59 -11.20 -3.77
CA HIS A 152 13.27 -10.48 -2.69
C HIS A 152 12.69 -10.76 -1.30
N VAL A 153 11.45 -11.27 -1.23
CA VAL A 153 10.70 -11.47 0.01
C VAL A 153 10.13 -12.88 0.05
N GLU A 154 10.46 -13.65 1.06
CA GLU A 154 10.04 -15.06 1.16
C GLU A 154 8.51 -15.20 1.24
N ARG A 155 7.85 -14.35 2.04
CA ARG A 155 6.40 -14.32 2.20
C ARG A 155 5.86 -12.91 1.94
N PRO A 156 5.68 -12.53 0.66
CA PRO A 156 5.18 -11.20 0.33
C PRO A 156 3.73 -11.03 0.77
N ILE A 157 3.44 -9.86 1.37
CA ILE A 157 2.08 -9.46 1.76
C ILE A 157 1.50 -8.64 0.60
N ILE A 158 0.46 -9.17 -0.07
CA ILE A 158 -0.11 -8.56 -1.27
C ILE A 158 -1.62 -8.44 -1.13
N PHE A 159 -2.12 -7.23 -1.00
CA PHE A 159 -3.53 -6.92 -0.77
C PHE A 159 -4.12 -6.13 -1.96
N PRO A 160 -4.71 -6.81 -2.97
CA PRO A 160 -5.49 -6.15 -4.03
C PRO A 160 -6.88 -5.81 -3.49
N LEU A 161 -7.07 -4.57 -3.02
CA LEU A 161 -8.26 -4.16 -2.28
C LEU A 161 -9.32 -3.49 -3.15
N SER A 162 -9.02 -3.18 -4.43
CA SER A 162 -9.99 -2.54 -5.31
C SER A 162 -11.22 -3.41 -5.54
N ASN A 163 -12.39 -2.79 -5.49
CA ASN A 163 -13.69 -3.43 -5.69
C ASN A 163 -14.55 -2.66 -6.71
N PRO A 164 -15.52 -3.31 -7.36
CA PRO A 164 -15.81 -4.75 -7.34
C PRO A 164 -14.69 -5.60 -7.99
N THR A 165 -14.81 -6.93 -7.94
CA THR A 165 -13.81 -7.90 -8.43
C THR A 165 -13.22 -7.57 -9.81
N LYS A 166 -14.05 -7.04 -10.73
CA LYS A 166 -13.60 -6.61 -12.08
C LYS A 166 -12.60 -5.44 -12.08
N LEU A 167 -12.44 -4.75 -10.96
CA LEU A 167 -11.50 -3.64 -10.79
C LEU A 167 -10.30 -4.02 -9.91
N ALA A 168 -10.26 -5.26 -9.40
CA ALA A 168 -9.18 -5.73 -8.55
C ALA A 168 -7.85 -5.79 -9.32
N GLU A 169 -6.77 -5.43 -8.67
CA GLU A 169 -5.42 -5.41 -9.23
C GLU A 169 -4.92 -6.80 -9.64
N ALA A 170 -5.35 -7.84 -8.92
CA ALA A 170 -5.14 -9.25 -9.26
C ALA A 170 -6.18 -10.13 -8.57
N SER A 171 -6.37 -11.36 -9.04
CA SER A 171 -7.12 -12.37 -8.32
C SER A 171 -6.27 -13.06 -7.24
N ALA A 172 -6.91 -13.55 -6.17
CA ALA A 172 -6.22 -14.33 -5.15
C ALA A 172 -5.58 -15.60 -5.73
N GLN A 173 -6.26 -16.24 -6.68
CA GLN A 173 -5.75 -17.44 -7.36
C GLN A 173 -4.46 -17.18 -8.14
N ASP A 174 -4.40 -16.07 -8.88
CA ASP A 174 -3.21 -15.69 -9.63
C ASP A 174 -2.04 -15.42 -8.69
N LEU A 175 -2.27 -14.64 -7.62
CA LEU A 175 -1.24 -14.33 -6.63
C LEU A 175 -0.67 -15.58 -5.97
N LEU A 176 -1.52 -16.54 -5.59
CA LEU A 176 -1.06 -17.83 -5.05
C LEU A 176 -0.26 -18.62 -6.07
N THR A 177 -0.74 -18.67 -7.31
CA THR A 177 -0.08 -19.41 -8.39
C THR A 177 1.30 -18.83 -8.72
N TRP A 178 1.40 -17.49 -8.82
CA TRP A 178 2.65 -16.82 -9.20
C TRP A 178 3.71 -16.77 -8.09
N THR A 179 3.30 -17.05 -6.85
CA THR A 179 4.19 -17.08 -5.69
C THR A 179 4.36 -18.47 -5.08
N ASP A 180 3.93 -19.52 -5.77
CA ASP A 180 3.97 -20.91 -5.26
C ASP A 180 3.34 -21.06 -3.87
N GLY A 181 2.22 -20.37 -3.64
CA GLY A 181 1.47 -20.36 -2.38
C GLY A 181 2.11 -19.57 -1.25
N LYS A 182 3.18 -18.80 -1.50
CA LYS A 182 3.92 -18.08 -0.44
C LYS A 182 3.28 -16.74 -0.06
N ALA A 183 2.57 -16.09 -0.98
CA ALA A 183 1.95 -14.80 -0.70
C ALA A 183 0.92 -14.88 0.42
N LEU A 184 0.92 -13.85 1.27
CA LEU A 184 -0.11 -13.59 2.27
C LEU A 184 -1.07 -12.55 1.69
N ILE A 185 -2.34 -12.97 1.49
CA ILE A 185 -3.28 -12.23 0.65
C ILE A 185 -4.52 -11.83 1.45
N ALA A 186 -4.97 -10.60 1.25
CA ALA A 186 -6.34 -10.18 1.57
C ALA A 186 -6.92 -9.43 0.37
N THR A 187 -8.19 -9.58 0.14
CA THR A 187 -8.91 -8.97 -1.00
C THR A 187 -10.06 -8.10 -0.52
N GLY A 188 -10.39 -7.06 -1.30
CA GLY A 188 -11.47 -6.13 -0.99
C GLY A 188 -12.87 -6.74 -1.10
N VAL A 189 -13.00 -7.87 -1.80
CA VAL A 189 -14.25 -8.61 -2.02
C VAL A 189 -13.99 -10.12 -1.93
N PRO A 190 -14.99 -10.92 -1.55
CA PRO A 190 -14.83 -12.37 -1.55
C PRO A 190 -14.67 -12.90 -2.98
N TYR A 191 -13.80 -13.88 -3.14
CA TYR A 191 -13.68 -14.69 -4.35
C TYR A 191 -14.36 -16.03 -4.13
N SER A 192 -14.93 -16.60 -5.19
CA SER A 192 -15.39 -17.98 -5.14
C SER A 192 -14.22 -18.92 -4.86
N PRO A 193 -14.43 -19.93 -4.04
CA PRO A 193 -13.42 -20.94 -3.72
C PRO A 193 -13.01 -21.74 -4.96
#